data_eac903f0f30ef80a5b9dbf09e404bf13
#
_entry.id   eac903f0f30ef80a5b9dbf09e404bf13
#
_cell.length_a   1.000
_cell.length_b   1.000
_cell.length_c   1.000
_cell.angle_alpha   90.00
_cell.angle_beta   90.00
_cell.angle_gamma   90.00
#
_symmetry.space_group_name_H-M   'P 1'
#
loop_
_entity.id
_entity.type
_entity.pdbx_description
1 polymer ?
#
loop_
_entity_poly.entity_id
_entity_poly.type
_entity_poly.pdbx_seq_one_letter_code
_entity_poly.pdbx_strand_id
1 'polypeptide(L)'
;MTQQSTTVNALPVYVGAGQINAIVPSNAPLGRVSVRVTYNGVAGNSSPANVVSSSFGIITVNGAGFGPGIIQNYATAGLAVNSTQATAQPGQVEILWGTGLGPVAQDNVPPTVGNLPVKVEVFVGGQPASLLYSGRSSCCSGIDQINFAVPAGAPGGCYVPVVVRVGGSVVSNTATMAIDPNGAPCTDAANSLGAMFRAGGRLGAALLRHEDDQMTVAGATQSFSADSAALSLRQEAGGVWAFNPYVSLPPVGTCTAYGVAGVFPTLSDLPGIAATVKDLNGGASVSLTGPSGTASLAQTGTPPAVYAGLLATSQNLSGIPLSFFVNGASNALSGTGGADVGAFTASITASAEPTWTNSASAATVTRSAGFTVTWTNAPAGANVVSIIGFNVDPANNVSGGFQCLANPAAGSFTVPALALANVPATPAGLAVVRGWISVGAAQLASPVTFTATGLDKGIAIFGSSSQQTVVFQ
;
A
#
# COMPACT_ATOMS: atom_id res chain seq x y z
N MET A 1 17.76 8.30 -27.16
CA MET A 1 16.28 8.39 -27.24
C MET A 1 15.94 9.01 -28.57
N THR A 2 15.07 8.37 -29.35
CA THR A 2 14.78 8.79 -30.76
C THR A 2 13.27 8.92 -30.95
N GLN A 3 12.85 10.03 -31.56
CA GLN A 3 11.48 10.27 -32.05
C GLN A 3 11.59 10.79 -33.49
N GLN A 4 11.01 10.08 -34.46
CA GLN A 4 11.16 10.40 -35.89
C GLN A 4 12.64 10.57 -36.28
N SER A 5 13.06 11.76 -36.74
CA SER A 5 14.44 12.08 -37.08
C SER A 5 15.27 12.69 -35.94
N THR A 6 14.64 13.00 -34.80
CA THR A 6 15.32 13.61 -33.65
C THR A 6 15.87 12.55 -32.73
N THR A 7 17.17 12.58 -32.46
CA THR A 7 17.85 11.72 -31.50
C THR A 7 18.55 12.57 -30.46
N VAL A 8 18.30 12.29 -29.17
CA VAL A 8 19.02 12.88 -28.05
C VAL A 8 19.68 11.78 -27.21
N ASN A 9 20.81 12.09 -26.61
CA ASN A 9 21.52 11.15 -25.74
C ASN A 9 21.12 11.39 -24.29
N ALA A 10 20.69 10.34 -23.61
CA ALA A 10 20.53 10.36 -22.16
C ALA A 10 21.91 10.52 -21.48
N LEU A 11 21.93 11.08 -20.30
CA LEU A 11 23.15 11.33 -19.51
C LEU A 11 23.30 10.22 -18.47
N PRO A 12 24.17 9.23 -18.67
CA PRO A 12 24.36 8.15 -17.69
C PRO A 12 25.01 8.71 -16.43
N VAL A 13 24.43 8.40 -15.28
CA VAL A 13 24.98 8.73 -13.95
C VAL A 13 25.49 7.49 -13.21
N TYR A 14 25.05 6.31 -13.65
CA TYR A 14 25.54 5.02 -13.18
C TYR A 14 25.45 3.99 -14.30
N VAL A 15 26.50 3.18 -14.45
CA VAL A 15 26.54 2.07 -15.41
C VAL A 15 27.14 0.84 -14.73
N GLY A 16 26.39 -0.23 -14.68
CA GLY A 16 26.79 -1.52 -14.14
C GLY A 16 26.31 -2.67 -15.03
N ALA A 17 26.70 -3.90 -14.71
CA ALA A 17 26.38 -5.07 -15.50
C ALA A 17 24.87 -5.34 -15.65
N GLY A 18 24.08 -4.99 -14.66
CA GLY A 18 22.61 -5.22 -14.63
C GLY A 18 21.77 -3.95 -14.65
N GLN A 19 22.39 -2.76 -14.63
CA GLN A 19 21.63 -1.51 -14.47
C GLN A 19 22.35 -0.31 -15.07
N ILE A 20 21.59 0.57 -15.71
CA ILE A 20 22.03 1.90 -16.15
C ILE A 20 21.04 2.90 -15.58
N ASN A 21 21.55 3.88 -14.79
CA ASN A 21 20.77 5.03 -14.38
C ASN A 21 21.18 6.21 -15.25
N ALA A 22 20.20 6.87 -15.86
CA ALA A 22 20.46 7.97 -16.77
C ALA A 22 19.42 9.09 -16.61
N ILE A 23 19.87 10.33 -16.76
CA ILE A 23 19.00 11.50 -16.79
C ILE A 23 18.40 11.61 -18.20
N VAL A 24 17.09 11.73 -18.28
CA VAL A 24 16.39 12.11 -19.51
C VAL A 24 16.70 13.57 -19.78
N PRO A 25 17.31 13.91 -20.95
CA PRO A 25 17.69 15.30 -21.20
C PRO A 25 16.46 16.18 -21.33
N SER A 26 16.58 17.42 -20.84
CA SER A 26 15.49 18.41 -20.85
C SER A 26 15.05 18.81 -22.26
N ASN A 27 15.88 18.59 -23.27
CA ASN A 27 15.56 18.78 -24.69
C ASN A 27 15.02 17.51 -25.38
N ALA A 28 14.69 16.45 -24.62
CA ALA A 28 14.07 15.27 -25.19
C ALA A 28 12.71 15.60 -25.80
N PRO A 29 12.39 15.09 -26.99
CA PRO A 29 11.11 15.35 -27.63
C PRO A 29 9.97 14.73 -26.81
N LEU A 30 8.88 15.50 -26.61
CA LEU A 30 7.69 15.02 -25.91
C LEU A 30 6.93 13.98 -26.73
N GLY A 31 6.31 13.02 -26.04
CA GLY A 31 5.53 11.94 -26.63
C GLY A 31 6.29 10.62 -26.69
N ARG A 32 5.85 9.75 -27.58
CA ARG A 32 6.43 8.40 -27.69
C ARG A 32 7.80 8.44 -28.34
N VAL A 33 8.80 7.92 -27.63
CA VAL A 33 10.19 7.81 -28.07
C VAL A 33 10.63 6.34 -28.05
N SER A 34 11.69 6.03 -28.83
CA SER A 34 12.40 4.77 -28.77
C SER A 34 13.69 4.95 -27.99
N VAL A 35 13.88 4.19 -26.92
CA VAL A 35 15.11 4.18 -26.11
C VAL A 35 15.94 2.99 -26.52
N ARG A 36 17.25 3.23 -26.81
CA ARG A 36 18.19 2.18 -27.16
C ARG A 36 19.54 2.41 -26.48
N VAL A 37 20.08 1.35 -25.91
CA VAL A 37 21.46 1.35 -25.38
C VAL A 37 22.43 0.89 -26.48
N THR A 38 23.57 1.58 -26.60
CA THR A 38 24.68 1.15 -27.44
C THR A 38 25.91 0.94 -26.55
N TYR A 39 26.50 -0.23 -26.57
CA TYR A 39 27.70 -0.56 -25.81
C TYR A 39 28.81 -1.06 -26.74
N ASN A 40 29.99 -0.45 -26.65
CA ASN A 40 31.13 -0.75 -27.53
C ASN A 40 30.75 -0.78 -29.03
N GLY A 41 29.93 0.17 -29.50
CA GLY A 41 29.47 0.26 -30.87
C GLY A 41 28.35 -0.73 -31.25
N VAL A 42 27.99 -1.66 -30.39
CA VAL A 42 26.90 -2.63 -30.62
C VAL A 42 25.59 -2.08 -30.03
N ALA A 43 24.61 -1.97 -30.91
CA ALA A 43 23.28 -1.51 -30.52
C ALA A 43 22.43 -2.64 -29.93
N GLY A 44 21.87 -2.42 -28.76
CA GLY A 44 20.88 -3.31 -28.13
C GLY A 44 19.49 -3.15 -28.71
N ASN A 45 18.54 -3.84 -28.11
CA ASN A 45 17.13 -3.73 -28.44
C ASN A 45 16.58 -2.33 -28.16
N SER A 46 15.57 -1.93 -28.91
CA SER A 46 14.81 -0.70 -28.65
C SER A 46 13.63 -0.97 -27.74
N SER A 47 13.41 -0.09 -26.77
CA SER A 47 12.25 -0.10 -25.88
C SER A 47 11.46 1.20 -26.03
N PRO A 48 10.12 1.17 -26.11
CA PRO A 48 9.33 2.38 -26.16
C PRO A 48 9.27 3.04 -24.78
N ALA A 49 9.25 4.37 -24.77
CA ALA A 49 8.98 5.20 -23.59
C ALA A 49 8.11 6.39 -24.01
N ASN A 50 7.43 7.00 -23.06
CA ASN A 50 6.67 8.22 -23.28
C ASN A 50 7.30 9.37 -22.48
N VAL A 51 7.79 10.38 -23.16
CA VAL A 51 8.37 11.58 -22.55
C VAL A 51 7.27 12.60 -22.34
N VAL A 52 7.15 13.08 -21.13
CA VAL A 52 6.16 14.08 -20.70
C VAL A 52 6.86 15.29 -20.08
N SER A 53 6.18 16.42 -20.01
CA SER A 53 6.76 17.65 -19.45
C SER A 53 7.07 17.55 -17.96
N SER A 54 6.37 16.69 -17.24
CA SER A 54 6.56 16.41 -15.82
C SER A 54 5.98 15.04 -15.46
N SER A 55 6.70 14.26 -14.65
CA SER A 55 6.26 12.97 -14.10
C SER A 55 7.00 12.75 -12.77
N PHE A 56 6.66 13.58 -11.78
CA PHE A 56 7.37 13.56 -10.50
C PHE A 56 7.11 12.26 -9.74
N GLY A 57 8.18 11.64 -9.28
CA GLY A 57 8.16 10.48 -8.39
C GLY A 57 8.97 10.76 -7.13
N ILE A 58 8.38 10.41 -5.97
CA ILE A 58 9.03 10.45 -4.66
C ILE A 58 9.96 9.24 -4.56
N ILE A 59 11.21 9.46 -4.15
CA ILE A 59 12.14 8.37 -3.86
C ILE A 59 11.79 7.76 -2.51
N THR A 60 11.65 6.44 -2.46
CA THR A 60 11.36 5.69 -1.24
C THR A 60 12.59 4.95 -0.73
N VAL A 61 12.69 4.75 0.59
CA VAL A 61 13.82 4.08 1.24
C VAL A 61 14.03 2.66 0.69
N ASN A 62 12.97 1.99 0.32
CA ASN A 62 12.99 0.63 -0.22
C ASN A 62 13.17 0.57 -1.75
N GLY A 63 13.13 1.68 -2.45
CA GLY A 63 13.17 1.72 -3.91
C GLY A 63 11.92 1.17 -4.61
N ALA A 64 10.86 0.81 -3.89
CA ALA A 64 9.66 0.20 -4.45
C ALA A 64 8.64 1.22 -5.01
N GLY A 65 8.86 2.51 -4.77
CA GLY A 65 7.92 3.57 -5.17
C GLY A 65 6.72 3.74 -4.22
N PHE A 66 6.69 3.05 -3.09
CA PHE A 66 5.71 3.20 -2.01
C PHE A 66 6.35 2.90 -0.66
N GLY A 67 5.68 3.21 0.46
CA GLY A 67 6.22 3.09 1.82
C GLY A 67 7.07 4.30 2.20
N PRO A 68 8.00 4.19 3.18
CA PRO A 68 8.74 5.32 3.72
C PRO A 68 9.50 6.11 2.64
N GLY A 69 9.18 7.40 2.52
CA GLY A 69 9.87 8.31 1.60
C GLY A 69 11.27 8.68 2.09
N ILE A 70 12.17 9.00 1.16
CA ILE A 70 13.40 9.71 1.53
C ILE A 70 13.02 11.16 1.78
N ILE A 71 12.60 11.43 3.02
CA ILE A 71 12.20 12.74 3.54
C ILE A 71 13.11 13.02 4.72
N GLN A 72 13.72 14.20 4.78
CA GLN A 72 14.62 14.59 5.84
C GLN A 72 13.99 15.64 6.73
N ASN A 73 13.97 15.37 8.02
CA ASN A 73 13.56 16.32 9.04
C ASN A 73 14.60 17.45 9.11
N TYR A 74 14.21 18.68 8.77
CA TYR A 74 15.09 19.85 8.88
C TYR A 74 15.10 20.35 10.32
N ALA A 75 16.22 20.17 11.01
CA ALA A 75 16.42 20.63 12.37
C ALA A 75 17.80 21.23 12.54
N THR A 76 17.98 22.06 13.55
CA THR A 76 19.28 22.67 13.90
C THR A 76 20.36 21.64 14.25
N ALA A 77 19.95 20.45 14.69
CA ALA A 77 20.85 19.33 15.03
C ALA A 77 21.28 18.48 13.82
N GLY A 78 20.74 18.73 12.61
CA GLY A 78 21.08 17.99 11.41
C GLY A 78 19.87 17.57 10.57
N LEU A 79 20.12 16.79 9.52
CA LEU A 79 19.15 16.32 8.54
C LEU A 79 18.91 14.81 8.70
N ALA A 80 18.21 14.42 9.75
CA ALA A 80 17.86 13.01 9.93
C ALA A 80 16.82 12.58 8.90
N VAL A 81 16.97 11.41 8.30
CA VAL A 81 15.91 10.82 7.47
C VAL A 81 14.73 10.46 8.37
N ASN A 82 13.54 10.93 8.00
CA ASN A 82 12.29 10.63 8.71
C ASN A 82 12.11 9.13 8.86
N SER A 83 11.73 8.72 10.04
CA SER A 83 11.53 7.31 10.39
C SER A 83 10.60 7.19 11.60
N THR A 84 10.23 5.99 11.95
CA THR A 84 9.38 5.75 13.13
C THR A 84 10.03 6.15 14.46
N GLN A 85 11.35 6.37 14.49
CA GLN A 85 12.11 6.85 15.66
C GLN A 85 12.51 8.33 15.54
N ALA A 86 12.58 8.87 14.34
CA ALA A 86 12.90 10.26 14.04
C ALA A 86 11.70 10.88 13.28
N THR A 87 10.66 11.20 14.02
CA THR A 87 9.40 11.71 13.48
C THR A 87 9.48 13.20 13.17
N ALA A 88 8.63 13.64 12.24
CA ALA A 88 8.37 15.07 12.01
C ALA A 88 7.31 15.59 12.98
N GLN A 89 7.32 16.90 13.21
CA GLN A 89 6.30 17.61 13.98
C GLN A 89 5.44 18.51 13.07
N PRO A 90 4.17 18.76 13.41
CA PRO A 90 3.40 19.80 12.76
C PRO A 90 4.14 21.15 12.76
N GLY A 91 4.20 21.80 11.61
CA GLY A 91 4.95 23.04 11.39
C GLY A 91 6.44 22.86 11.09
N GLN A 92 7.01 21.69 11.30
CA GLN A 92 8.41 21.41 10.96
C GLN A 92 8.62 21.44 9.44
N VAL A 93 9.79 21.93 9.03
CA VAL A 93 10.20 21.91 7.63
C VAL A 93 10.79 20.55 7.30
N GLU A 94 10.35 20.00 6.18
CA GLU A 94 10.81 18.73 5.66
C GLU A 94 11.43 18.90 4.27
N ILE A 95 12.43 18.10 3.95
CA ILE A 95 13.08 18.03 2.64
C ILE A 95 12.74 16.70 2.01
N LEU A 96 11.93 16.73 0.96
CA LEU A 96 11.51 15.56 0.20
C LEU A 96 12.35 15.45 -1.06
N TRP A 97 12.82 14.24 -1.33
CA TRP A 97 13.64 13.91 -2.49
C TRP A 97 12.85 13.12 -3.52
N GLY A 98 13.03 13.51 -4.78
CA GLY A 98 12.33 12.90 -5.90
C GLY A 98 13.02 13.20 -7.24
N THR A 99 12.34 12.90 -8.32
CA THR A 99 12.79 13.21 -9.68
C THR A 99 11.59 13.41 -10.60
N GLY A 100 11.76 14.23 -11.66
CA GLY A 100 10.74 14.40 -12.69
C GLY A 100 9.87 15.64 -12.57
N LEU A 101 10.27 16.69 -11.82
CA LEU A 101 9.54 17.97 -11.76
C LEU A 101 9.43 18.66 -13.13
N GLY A 102 10.40 18.43 -14.03
CA GLY A 102 10.35 19.04 -15.35
C GLY A 102 11.72 19.39 -15.93
N PRO A 103 11.79 20.03 -17.10
CA PRO A 103 13.02 20.37 -17.76
C PRO A 103 13.77 21.50 -17.06
N VAL A 104 15.09 21.53 -17.25
CA VAL A 104 16.02 22.58 -16.80
C VAL A 104 16.89 23.05 -17.96
N ALA A 105 17.57 24.19 -17.80
CA ALA A 105 18.40 24.74 -18.86
C ALA A 105 19.65 23.89 -19.15
N GLN A 106 20.18 23.21 -18.13
CA GLN A 106 21.39 22.36 -18.22
C GLN A 106 21.25 21.15 -17.32
N ASP A 107 21.33 19.95 -17.89
CA ASP A 107 21.11 18.67 -17.19
C ASP A 107 22.37 18.09 -16.54
N ASN A 108 23.55 18.46 -17.01
CA ASN A 108 24.85 17.86 -16.69
C ASN A 108 25.73 18.69 -15.74
N VAL A 109 25.26 19.81 -15.29
CA VAL A 109 25.96 20.67 -14.30
C VAL A 109 25.13 20.74 -13.03
N PRO A 110 25.74 21.01 -11.85
CA PRO A 110 24.98 21.31 -10.65
C PRO A 110 23.98 22.42 -10.97
N PRO A 111 22.69 22.20 -10.75
CA PRO A 111 21.69 23.17 -11.16
C PRO A 111 21.82 24.47 -10.36
N THR A 112 21.49 25.59 -10.98
CA THR A 112 21.28 26.84 -10.26
C THR A 112 20.12 26.63 -9.28
N VAL A 113 20.34 26.95 -8.00
CA VAL A 113 19.31 26.84 -6.98
C VAL A 113 18.18 27.82 -7.31
N GLY A 114 16.95 27.33 -7.31
CA GLY A 114 15.75 28.11 -7.57
C GLY A 114 14.55 27.24 -7.86
N ASN A 115 13.36 27.78 -7.64
CA ASN A 115 12.13 27.10 -7.95
C ASN A 115 12.01 26.90 -9.47
N LEU A 116 11.56 25.70 -9.88
CA LEU A 116 11.15 25.45 -11.25
C LEU A 116 9.80 26.17 -11.51
N PRO A 117 9.57 26.65 -12.76
CA PRO A 117 8.35 27.37 -13.11
C PRO A 117 7.15 26.42 -13.31
N VAL A 118 6.98 25.47 -12.42
CA VAL A 118 5.86 24.51 -12.42
C VAL A 118 5.14 24.57 -11.08
N LYS A 119 3.82 24.54 -11.12
CA LYS A 119 3.04 24.50 -9.88
C LYS A 119 3.24 23.17 -9.18
N VAL A 120 3.68 23.22 -7.93
CA VAL A 120 3.86 22.04 -7.06
C VAL A 120 2.98 22.19 -5.83
N GLU A 121 2.27 21.14 -5.48
CA GLU A 121 1.42 21.05 -4.30
C GLU A 121 1.79 19.78 -3.55
N VAL A 122 2.04 19.88 -2.25
CA VAL A 122 2.36 18.73 -1.37
C VAL A 122 1.17 18.46 -0.47
N PHE A 123 0.81 17.21 -0.29
CA PHE A 123 -0.26 16.77 0.60
C PHE A 123 0.31 15.77 1.60
N VAL A 124 0.06 16.01 2.89
CA VAL A 124 0.48 15.16 4.01
C VAL A 124 -0.76 14.72 4.77
N GLY A 125 -1.02 13.42 4.83
CA GLY A 125 -2.26 12.90 5.41
C GLY A 125 -3.53 13.45 4.74
N GLY A 126 -3.45 13.82 3.46
CA GLY A 126 -4.53 14.45 2.70
C GLY A 126 -4.65 15.98 2.92
N GLN A 127 -3.89 16.57 3.83
CA GLN A 127 -3.89 18.02 4.11
C GLN A 127 -2.85 18.73 3.24
N PRO A 128 -3.19 19.90 2.64
CA PRO A 128 -2.22 20.67 1.86
C PRO A 128 -1.12 21.24 2.77
N ALA A 129 0.14 21.08 2.35
CA ALA A 129 1.31 21.58 3.03
C ALA A 129 1.76 22.94 2.43
N SER A 130 2.36 23.79 3.26
CA SER A 130 2.98 25.03 2.80
C SER A 130 4.28 24.72 2.06
N LEU A 131 4.35 25.03 0.77
CA LEU A 131 5.52 24.84 -0.06
C LEU A 131 6.53 25.97 0.18
N LEU A 132 7.79 25.62 0.38
CA LEU A 132 8.89 26.55 0.61
C LEU A 132 9.90 26.56 -0.54
N TYR A 133 10.12 25.40 -1.18
CA TYR A 133 11.01 25.24 -2.32
C TYR A 133 10.55 24.06 -3.19
N SER A 134 10.67 24.20 -4.50
CA SER A 134 10.46 23.10 -5.46
C SER A 134 11.35 23.29 -6.68
N GLY A 135 12.43 22.53 -6.77
CA GLY A 135 13.41 22.67 -7.83
C GLY A 135 14.44 21.57 -7.82
N ARG A 136 15.51 21.77 -8.58
CA ARG A 136 16.62 20.82 -8.59
C ARG A 136 17.40 20.85 -7.27
N SER A 137 17.90 19.71 -6.87
CA SER A 137 18.86 19.63 -5.77
C SER A 137 20.15 20.33 -6.15
N SER A 138 20.72 21.09 -5.23
CA SER A 138 22.02 21.73 -5.42
C SER A 138 23.20 20.75 -5.46
N CYS A 139 23.01 19.51 -4.97
CA CYS A 139 24.08 18.52 -4.92
C CYS A 139 24.15 17.63 -6.17
N CYS A 140 22.98 17.33 -6.77
CA CYS A 140 22.90 16.09 -7.55
C CYS A 140 22.06 16.30 -8.81
N SER A 141 22.68 16.14 -9.99
CA SER A 141 21.99 16.23 -11.28
C SER A 141 20.88 15.18 -11.37
N GLY A 142 19.71 15.59 -11.89
CA GLY A 142 18.55 14.69 -12.07
C GLY A 142 17.74 14.44 -10.79
N ILE A 143 18.18 14.93 -9.64
CA ILE A 143 17.43 14.85 -8.38
C ILE A 143 16.71 16.17 -8.13
N ASP A 144 15.44 16.07 -7.77
CA ASP A 144 14.59 17.18 -7.37
C ASP A 144 14.47 17.24 -5.86
N GLN A 145 14.37 18.45 -5.34
CA GLN A 145 14.19 18.77 -3.93
C GLN A 145 12.89 19.58 -3.76
N ILE A 146 12.07 19.16 -2.83
CA ILE A 146 10.87 19.88 -2.41
C ILE A 146 10.96 20.13 -0.91
N ASN A 147 10.92 21.39 -0.48
CA ASN A 147 10.85 21.74 0.93
C ASN A 147 9.43 22.19 1.26
N PHE A 148 8.87 21.65 2.31
CA PHE A 148 7.51 21.97 2.75
C PHE A 148 7.43 21.98 4.28
N ALA A 149 6.46 22.70 4.83
CA ALA A 149 6.14 22.63 6.25
C ALA A 149 5.02 21.61 6.46
N VAL A 150 5.17 20.72 7.43
CA VAL A 150 4.14 19.75 7.83
C VAL A 150 2.88 20.51 8.24
N PRO A 151 1.69 20.21 7.67
CA PRO A 151 0.47 20.91 8.04
C PRO A 151 0.14 20.77 9.52
N ALA A 152 -0.37 21.83 10.15
CA ALA A 152 -0.78 21.80 11.56
C ALA A 152 -1.90 20.76 11.82
N GLY A 153 -2.73 20.49 10.81
CA GLY A 153 -3.80 19.48 10.87
C GLY A 153 -3.40 18.09 10.36
N ALA A 154 -2.10 17.87 10.07
CA ALA A 154 -1.66 16.53 9.64
C ALA A 154 -1.87 15.52 10.77
N PRO A 155 -2.41 14.32 10.49
CA PRO A 155 -2.58 13.30 11.49
C PRO A 155 -1.23 12.77 11.98
N GLY A 156 -1.13 12.44 13.26
CA GLY A 156 0.00 11.67 13.78
C GLY A 156 -0.08 10.21 13.34
N GLY A 157 1.06 9.55 13.23
CA GLY A 157 1.15 8.12 12.90
C GLY A 157 2.48 7.74 12.27
N CYS A 158 2.69 6.45 12.10
CA CYS A 158 3.95 5.92 11.60
C CYS A 158 4.02 5.86 10.06
N TYR A 159 2.89 5.88 9.38
CA TYR A 159 2.78 5.76 7.93
C TYR A 159 1.79 6.80 7.36
N VAL A 160 2.02 8.07 7.68
CA VAL A 160 1.22 9.19 7.17
C VAL A 160 1.51 9.36 5.68
N PRO A 161 0.51 9.27 4.79
CA PRO A 161 0.75 9.36 3.36
C PRO A 161 1.20 10.75 2.93
N VAL A 162 2.16 10.79 2.01
CA VAL A 162 2.69 12.00 1.35
C VAL A 162 2.55 11.86 -0.15
N VAL A 163 1.91 12.84 -0.78
CA VAL A 163 1.66 12.89 -2.22
C VAL A 163 2.04 14.27 -2.75
N VAL A 164 2.63 14.31 -3.93
CA VAL A 164 2.93 15.55 -4.65
C VAL A 164 2.09 15.64 -5.91
N ARG A 165 1.48 16.79 -6.15
CA ARG A 165 0.77 17.09 -7.39
C ARG A 165 1.50 18.18 -8.16
N VAL A 166 1.82 17.89 -9.42
CA VAL A 166 2.58 18.79 -10.30
C VAL A 166 1.71 19.25 -11.47
N GLY A 167 1.75 20.53 -11.78
CA GLY A 167 0.96 21.13 -12.86
C GLY A 167 -0.55 21.03 -12.67
N GLY A 168 -1.01 20.77 -11.44
CA GLY A 168 -2.42 20.62 -11.09
C GLY A 168 -3.06 19.26 -11.43
N SER A 169 -2.39 18.39 -12.20
CA SER A 169 -2.98 17.13 -12.68
C SER A 169 -2.10 15.90 -12.52
N VAL A 170 -0.79 16.04 -12.56
CA VAL A 170 0.15 14.91 -12.43
C VAL A 170 0.34 14.60 -10.95
N VAL A 171 -0.08 13.43 -10.52
CA VAL A 171 0.03 12.95 -9.13
C VAL A 171 1.21 11.99 -9.03
N SER A 172 2.07 12.17 -8.03
CA SER A 172 3.20 11.27 -7.75
C SER A 172 2.72 9.91 -7.22
N ASN A 173 3.64 8.96 -7.12
CA ASN A 173 3.47 7.84 -6.20
C ASN A 173 3.19 8.34 -4.77
N THR A 174 2.55 7.50 -3.95
CA THR A 174 2.34 7.79 -2.53
C THR A 174 3.49 7.21 -1.72
N ALA A 175 4.25 8.09 -1.07
CA ALA A 175 5.19 7.71 -0.03
C ALA A 175 4.57 7.90 1.35
N THR A 176 5.27 7.48 2.41
CA THR A 176 4.83 7.70 3.79
C THR A 176 5.91 8.41 4.61
N MET A 177 5.48 9.12 5.64
CA MET A 177 6.35 9.68 6.68
C MET A 177 5.78 9.43 8.07
N ALA A 178 6.63 9.45 9.07
CA ALA A 178 6.20 9.35 10.46
C ALA A 178 6.06 10.75 11.08
N ILE A 179 4.92 10.98 11.75
CA ILE A 179 4.60 12.24 12.41
C ILE A 179 4.20 11.97 13.85
N ASP A 180 4.81 12.70 14.79
CA ASP A 180 4.37 12.76 16.18
C ASP A 180 4.33 14.24 16.62
N PRO A 181 3.25 14.70 17.28
CA PRO A 181 3.10 16.10 17.69
C PRO A 181 4.22 16.62 18.59
N ASN A 182 4.87 15.73 19.34
CA ASN A 182 5.92 16.07 20.30
C ASN A 182 7.33 15.67 19.81
N GLY A 183 7.45 15.12 18.59
CA GLY A 183 8.71 14.60 18.06
C GLY A 183 9.20 13.31 18.74
N ALA A 184 8.31 12.63 19.47
CA ALA A 184 8.57 11.33 20.04
C ALA A 184 8.54 10.23 18.96
N PRO A 185 9.09 9.04 19.19
CA PRO A 185 8.86 7.90 18.34
C PRO A 185 7.36 7.70 18.09
N CYS A 186 6.99 7.48 16.83
CA CYS A 186 5.58 7.39 16.47
C CYS A 186 4.90 6.19 17.11
N THR A 187 3.63 6.34 17.41
CA THR A 187 2.77 5.27 17.89
C THR A 187 1.66 4.99 16.87
N ASP A 188 1.21 3.75 16.82
CA ASP A 188 0.13 3.27 15.97
C ASP A 188 -0.94 2.63 16.85
N ALA A 189 -1.54 3.43 17.73
CA ALA A 189 -2.53 2.95 18.70
C ALA A 189 -3.75 2.28 18.03
N ALA A 190 -4.08 2.69 16.81
CA ALA A 190 -5.16 2.10 16.03
C ALA A 190 -4.76 0.82 15.28
N ASN A 191 -3.48 0.43 15.26
CA ASN A 191 -2.97 -0.69 14.49
C ASN A 191 -1.88 -1.47 15.23
N SER A 192 -2.29 -2.34 16.14
CA SER A 192 -1.37 -3.20 16.91
C SER A 192 -0.58 -4.19 16.03
N LEU A 193 -1.14 -4.61 14.89
CA LEU A 193 -0.44 -5.49 13.94
C LEU A 193 0.76 -4.78 13.31
N GLY A 194 0.58 -3.55 12.85
CA GLY A 194 1.67 -2.73 12.33
C GLY A 194 2.75 -2.45 13.37
N ALA A 195 2.34 -2.16 14.61
CA ALA A 195 3.28 -1.97 15.71
C ALA A 195 4.10 -3.24 16.00
N MET A 196 3.47 -4.42 15.99
CA MET A 196 4.11 -5.71 16.17
C MET A 196 5.14 -5.97 15.05
N PHE A 197 4.75 -5.75 13.80
CA PHE A 197 5.63 -5.93 12.64
C PHE A 197 6.88 -5.01 12.70
N ARG A 198 6.70 -3.74 13.08
CA ARG A 198 7.84 -2.81 13.25
C ARG A 198 8.78 -3.21 14.36
N ALA A 199 8.25 -3.73 15.45
CA ALA A 199 9.09 -4.21 16.56
C ALA A 199 9.97 -5.39 16.14
N GLY A 200 9.50 -6.20 15.21
CA GLY A 200 10.18 -7.42 14.80
C GLY A 200 10.11 -8.52 15.85
N GLY A 201 10.94 -9.55 15.67
CA GLY A 201 10.96 -10.72 16.56
C GLY A 201 10.25 -11.93 15.97
N ARG A 202 9.97 -12.92 16.80
CA ARG A 202 9.26 -14.16 16.42
C ARG A 202 7.76 -13.96 16.61
N LEU A 203 7.05 -13.77 15.51
CA LEU A 203 5.69 -13.27 15.49
C LEU A 203 4.72 -14.32 14.98
N GLY A 204 3.52 -14.35 15.57
CA GLY A 204 2.37 -15.07 15.07
C GLY A 204 1.26 -14.10 14.71
N ALA A 205 0.75 -14.14 13.47
CA ALA A 205 -0.37 -13.32 13.03
C ALA A 205 -1.44 -14.18 12.37
N ALA A 206 -2.61 -14.24 13.00
CA ALA A 206 -3.78 -14.93 12.46
C ALA A 206 -4.83 -13.94 11.96
N LEU A 207 -5.36 -14.18 10.78
CA LEU A 207 -6.46 -13.45 10.19
C LEU A 207 -7.58 -14.42 9.82
N LEU A 208 -8.75 -14.25 10.43
CA LEU A 208 -10.00 -14.93 10.10
C LEU A 208 -10.84 -13.94 9.31
N ARG A 209 -11.41 -14.37 8.18
CA ARG A 209 -12.12 -13.46 7.27
C ARG A 209 -13.45 -14.04 6.83
N HIS A 210 -14.46 -13.20 6.84
CA HIS A 210 -15.70 -13.40 6.13
C HIS A 210 -15.81 -12.34 5.03
N GLU A 211 -16.09 -12.78 3.80
CA GLU A 211 -16.19 -11.89 2.64
C GLU A 211 -17.45 -12.19 1.86
N ASP A 212 -18.22 -11.13 1.58
CA ASP A 212 -19.34 -11.15 0.66
C ASP A 212 -18.95 -10.44 -0.64
N ASP A 213 -18.84 -11.20 -1.72
CA ASP A 213 -18.36 -10.71 -3.00
C ASP A 213 -19.46 -10.58 -4.03
N GLN A 214 -19.46 -9.49 -4.77
CA GLN A 214 -20.25 -9.31 -5.99
C GLN A 214 -19.32 -9.14 -7.19
N MET A 215 -19.30 -10.13 -8.07
CA MET A 215 -18.46 -10.12 -9.26
C MET A 215 -19.32 -9.98 -10.51
N THR A 216 -18.99 -9.01 -11.36
CA THR A 216 -19.61 -8.84 -12.66
C THR A 216 -18.70 -9.41 -13.76
N VAL A 217 -19.20 -10.42 -14.46
CA VAL A 217 -18.52 -11.07 -15.59
C VAL A 217 -19.44 -11.00 -16.79
N ALA A 218 -18.98 -10.43 -17.90
CA ALA A 218 -19.75 -10.28 -19.15
C ALA A 218 -21.16 -9.67 -18.95
N GLY A 219 -21.29 -8.71 -18.02
CA GLY A 219 -22.55 -8.03 -17.72
C GLY A 219 -23.49 -8.79 -16.76
N ALA A 220 -23.16 -10.00 -16.35
CA ALA A 220 -23.90 -10.73 -15.32
C ALA A 220 -23.24 -10.60 -13.96
N THR A 221 -23.99 -10.16 -12.95
CA THR A 221 -23.51 -10.08 -11.57
C THR A 221 -23.82 -11.37 -10.82
N GLN A 222 -22.80 -11.94 -10.21
CA GLN A 222 -22.90 -13.09 -9.32
C GLN A 222 -22.45 -12.70 -7.91
N SER A 223 -23.17 -13.19 -6.92
CA SER A 223 -22.80 -12.98 -5.52
C SER A 223 -22.35 -14.31 -4.91
N PHE A 224 -21.30 -14.27 -4.13
CA PHE A 224 -20.83 -15.39 -3.34
C PHE A 224 -20.24 -14.92 -2.03
N SER A 225 -20.28 -15.78 -1.02
CA SER A 225 -19.60 -15.56 0.24
C SER A 225 -18.52 -16.60 0.47
N ALA A 226 -17.52 -16.23 1.23
CA ALA A 226 -16.42 -17.11 1.59
C ALA A 226 -15.94 -16.84 3.02
N ASP A 227 -15.70 -17.92 3.76
CA ASP A 227 -15.01 -17.88 5.03
C ASP A 227 -13.62 -18.46 4.87
N SER A 228 -12.62 -17.76 5.35
CA SER A 228 -11.23 -18.18 5.26
C SER A 228 -10.45 -17.88 6.54
N ALA A 229 -9.36 -18.59 6.74
CA ALA A 229 -8.42 -18.30 7.81
C ALA A 229 -6.98 -18.48 7.33
N ALA A 230 -6.10 -17.65 7.85
CA ALA A 230 -4.67 -17.76 7.64
C ALA A 230 -3.91 -17.46 8.92
N LEU A 231 -2.85 -18.20 9.19
CA LEU A 231 -1.89 -17.93 10.26
C LEU A 231 -0.48 -17.90 9.67
N SER A 232 0.21 -16.83 9.91
CA SER A 232 1.63 -16.65 9.58
C SER A 232 2.45 -16.74 10.87
N LEU A 233 3.46 -17.59 10.87
CA LEU A 233 4.43 -17.73 11.98
C LEU A 233 5.80 -17.38 11.42
N ARG A 234 6.37 -16.22 11.82
CA ARG A 234 7.58 -15.70 11.19
C ARG A 234 8.49 -14.99 12.17
N GLN A 235 9.77 -15.05 11.86
CA GLN A 235 10.76 -14.15 12.45
C GLN A 235 10.94 -12.95 11.51
N GLU A 236 10.62 -11.78 12.03
CA GLU A 236 10.70 -10.50 11.31
C GLU A 236 11.88 -9.69 11.85
N ALA A 237 12.62 -9.03 10.97
CA ALA A 237 13.72 -8.16 11.40
C ALA A 237 13.23 -6.89 12.10
N GLY A 238 12.02 -6.44 11.78
CA GLY A 238 11.54 -5.15 12.23
C GLY A 238 12.37 -3.99 11.67
N GLY A 239 12.28 -2.84 12.30
CA GLY A 239 13.13 -1.69 11.98
C GLY A 239 12.38 -0.39 11.78
N VAL A 240 13.15 0.72 11.81
CA VAL A 240 12.59 2.08 11.78
C VAL A 240 11.98 2.47 10.42
N TRP A 241 12.27 1.71 9.37
CA TRP A 241 11.66 1.84 8.03
C TRP A 241 10.97 0.55 7.58
N ALA A 242 10.73 -0.41 8.50
CA ALA A 242 9.99 -1.62 8.15
C ALA A 242 8.61 -1.24 7.59
N PHE A 243 8.29 -1.80 6.44
CA PHE A 243 7.04 -1.52 5.74
C PHE A 243 6.50 -2.79 5.07
N ASN A 244 5.23 -3.02 5.29
CA ASN A 244 4.46 -4.05 4.60
C ASN A 244 3.08 -3.47 4.30
N PRO A 245 2.65 -3.37 3.03
CA PRO A 245 1.41 -2.70 2.63
C PRO A 245 0.15 -3.26 3.31
N TYR A 246 0.20 -4.48 3.83
CA TYR A 246 -0.95 -5.09 4.54
C TYR A 246 -1.08 -4.70 5.99
N VAL A 247 0.05 -4.38 6.63
CA VAL A 247 0.09 -4.15 8.07
C VAL A 247 0.56 -2.75 8.44
N SER A 248 1.26 -2.07 7.52
CA SER A 248 1.72 -0.69 7.67
C SER A 248 0.63 0.28 7.18
N LEU A 249 -0.48 0.32 7.89
CA LEU A 249 -1.69 1.01 7.49
C LEU A 249 -1.58 2.53 7.72
N PRO A 250 -2.27 3.35 6.91
CA PRO A 250 -2.32 4.79 7.12
C PRO A 250 -3.12 5.14 8.39
N PRO A 251 -2.93 6.33 8.97
CA PRO A 251 -3.75 6.81 10.08
C PRO A 251 -5.25 6.84 9.71
N VAL A 252 -6.11 6.63 10.71
CA VAL A 252 -7.57 6.72 10.54
C VAL A 252 -7.94 8.12 10.01
N GLY A 253 -8.78 8.16 9.00
CA GLY A 253 -9.16 9.38 8.26
C GLY A 253 -8.28 9.67 7.05
N THR A 254 -7.35 8.77 6.68
CA THR A 254 -6.46 8.97 5.53
C THR A 254 -6.42 7.76 4.59
N CYS A 255 -5.82 7.96 3.42
CA CYS A 255 -5.63 6.93 2.40
C CYS A 255 -4.17 6.84 1.98
N THR A 256 -3.66 5.64 1.84
CA THR A 256 -2.43 5.36 1.07
C THR A 256 -2.79 4.76 -0.29
N ALA A 257 -1.87 4.85 -1.25
CA ALA A 257 -2.09 4.30 -2.58
C ALA A 257 -0.80 3.64 -3.11
N TYR A 258 -0.97 2.68 -3.99
CA TYR A 258 0.09 1.89 -4.59
C TYR A 258 -0.12 1.83 -6.09
N GLY A 259 0.83 2.37 -6.85
CA GLY A 259 0.88 2.22 -8.31
C GLY A 259 2.21 1.58 -8.67
N VAL A 260 2.19 0.45 -9.35
CA VAL A 260 3.40 -0.32 -9.67
C VAL A 260 3.40 -0.80 -11.11
N ALA A 261 4.59 -0.91 -11.68
CA ALA A 261 4.79 -1.63 -12.92
C ALA A 261 4.64 -3.14 -12.67
N GLY A 262 3.98 -3.82 -13.59
CA GLY A 262 3.64 -5.23 -13.45
C GLY A 262 2.16 -5.46 -13.20
N VAL A 263 1.72 -6.68 -13.50
CA VAL A 263 0.34 -7.10 -13.29
C VAL A 263 0.28 -7.98 -12.05
N PHE A 264 -0.25 -7.42 -10.97
CA PHE A 264 -0.52 -8.13 -9.72
C PHE A 264 -2.03 -8.32 -9.59
N PRO A 265 -2.54 -9.52 -9.32
CA PRO A 265 -3.98 -9.78 -9.26
C PRO A 265 -4.68 -9.14 -8.05
N THR A 266 -3.95 -8.86 -6.97
CA THR A 266 -4.51 -8.25 -5.76
C THR A 266 -3.47 -7.37 -5.05
N LEU A 267 -3.92 -6.55 -4.07
CA LEU A 267 -2.99 -5.84 -3.18
C LEU A 267 -2.05 -6.80 -2.44
N SER A 268 -2.50 -8.04 -2.19
CA SER A 268 -1.69 -9.05 -1.50
C SER A 268 -0.44 -9.47 -2.25
N ASP A 269 -0.39 -9.24 -3.50
CA ASP A 269 0.74 -9.60 -4.35
C ASP A 269 1.76 -8.45 -4.52
N LEU A 270 1.47 -7.27 -3.96
CA LEU A 270 2.42 -6.17 -3.98
C LEU A 270 3.68 -6.54 -3.20
N PRO A 271 4.86 -6.25 -3.76
CA PRO A 271 6.11 -6.48 -3.05
C PRO A 271 6.17 -5.61 -1.80
N GLY A 272 6.10 -6.25 -0.63
CA GLY A 272 6.42 -5.60 0.63
C GLY A 272 7.93 -5.44 0.77
N ILE A 273 8.38 -4.56 1.67
CA ILE A 273 9.74 -4.65 2.17
C ILE A 273 9.73 -5.80 3.16
N ALA A 274 10.00 -7.00 2.63
CA ALA A 274 10.07 -8.18 3.47
C ALA A 274 11.24 -8.02 4.43
N ALA A 275 10.93 -7.85 5.68
CA ALA A 275 11.87 -8.01 6.76
C ALA A 275 11.79 -9.42 7.37
N THR A 276 11.14 -10.36 6.66
CA THR A 276 11.05 -11.76 7.10
C THR A 276 12.43 -12.40 7.04
N VAL A 277 12.92 -12.81 8.21
CA VAL A 277 14.21 -13.48 8.36
C VAL A 277 14.03 -15.00 8.17
N LYS A 278 12.94 -15.54 8.72
CA LYS A 278 12.68 -16.98 8.72
C LYS A 278 11.18 -17.27 8.90
N ASP A 279 10.64 -18.24 8.16
CA ASP A 279 9.38 -18.86 8.52
C ASP A 279 9.58 -19.83 9.70
N LEU A 280 8.63 -19.84 10.63
CA LEU A 280 8.71 -20.64 11.84
C LEU A 280 7.77 -21.86 11.73
N ASN A 281 8.29 -23.02 12.13
CA ASN A 281 7.53 -24.26 12.12
C ASN A 281 6.68 -24.38 13.40
N GLY A 282 5.36 -24.29 13.26
CA GLY A 282 4.37 -24.49 14.32
C GLY A 282 3.67 -25.86 14.28
N GLY A 283 4.19 -26.82 13.49
CA GLY A 283 3.59 -28.15 13.27
C GLY A 283 3.03 -28.31 11.86
N ALA A 284 2.49 -29.49 11.57
CA ALA A 284 1.97 -29.83 10.23
C ALA A 284 0.65 -29.11 9.89
N SER A 285 -0.14 -28.78 10.90
CA SER A 285 -1.44 -28.11 10.74
C SER A 285 -1.83 -27.36 12.02
N VAL A 286 -2.75 -26.42 11.83
CA VAL A 286 -3.41 -25.69 12.91
C VAL A 286 -4.92 -25.94 12.78
N SER A 287 -5.61 -26.13 13.90
CA SER A 287 -7.06 -26.36 13.93
C SER A 287 -7.79 -25.05 14.22
N LEU A 288 -8.91 -24.85 13.53
CA LEU A 288 -9.89 -23.82 13.85
C LEU A 288 -11.22 -24.49 14.15
N THR A 289 -11.72 -24.31 15.37
CA THR A 289 -12.98 -24.91 15.87
C THR A 289 -13.96 -23.80 16.18
N GLY A 290 -15.14 -23.85 15.58
CA GLY A 290 -16.27 -22.94 15.81
C GLY A 290 -17.58 -23.68 15.89
N PRO A 291 -18.73 -22.97 15.98
CA PRO A 291 -20.06 -23.59 16.05
C PRO A 291 -20.37 -24.51 14.87
N SER A 292 -19.83 -24.23 13.71
CA SER A 292 -20.06 -25.02 12.48
C SER A 292 -19.13 -26.24 12.35
N GLY A 293 -18.25 -26.49 13.32
CA GLY A 293 -17.35 -27.63 13.32
C GLY A 293 -15.87 -27.25 13.44
N THR A 294 -15.01 -28.17 13.05
CA THR A 294 -13.55 -28.02 13.08
C THR A 294 -12.97 -28.11 11.67
N ALA A 295 -12.17 -27.13 11.31
CA ALA A 295 -11.37 -27.11 10.09
C ALA A 295 -9.88 -27.25 10.42
N SER A 296 -9.12 -27.92 9.54
CA SER A 296 -7.67 -28.02 9.63
C SER A 296 -7.02 -27.09 8.60
N LEU A 297 -6.18 -26.20 9.07
CA LEU A 297 -5.38 -25.30 8.24
C LEU A 297 -4.01 -25.98 8.02
N ALA A 298 -3.81 -26.54 6.85
CA ALA A 298 -2.52 -27.13 6.49
C ALA A 298 -1.51 -26.03 6.17
N GLN A 299 -0.25 -26.32 6.41
CA GLN A 299 0.84 -25.46 5.93
C GLN A 299 0.88 -25.49 4.40
N THR A 300 0.76 -24.32 3.76
CA THR A 300 0.76 -24.19 2.30
C THR A 300 1.91 -23.30 1.84
N GLY A 301 2.41 -23.59 0.64
CA GLY A 301 3.44 -22.77 -0.03
C GLY A 301 4.88 -23.23 0.27
N THR A 302 5.75 -22.85 -0.63
CA THR A 302 7.20 -22.69 -0.37
C THR A 302 7.37 -21.32 0.28
N PRO A 303 8.42 -21.08 1.09
CA PRO A 303 8.53 -19.82 1.83
C PRO A 303 8.02 -18.60 1.04
N PRO A 304 7.12 -17.79 1.63
CA PRO A 304 6.66 -17.79 3.03
C PRO A 304 5.57 -18.84 3.30
N ALA A 305 5.87 -19.78 4.20
CA ALA A 305 4.90 -20.79 4.62
C ALA A 305 3.81 -20.15 5.50
N VAL A 306 2.56 -20.42 5.16
CA VAL A 306 1.39 -20.03 5.95
C VAL A 306 0.47 -21.20 6.19
N TYR A 307 -0.21 -21.22 7.33
CA TYR A 307 -1.30 -22.14 7.59
C TYR A 307 -2.57 -21.46 7.10
N ALA A 308 -3.17 -21.96 6.03
CA ALA A 308 -4.32 -21.31 5.43
C ALA A 308 -5.35 -22.32 4.92
N GLY A 309 -6.60 -21.88 4.84
CA GLY A 309 -7.67 -22.66 4.28
C GLY A 309 -8.93 -21.86 3.98
N LEU A 310 -9.64 -22.28 2.92
CA LEU A 310 -11.01 -21.92 2.67
C LEU A 310 -11.88 -22.78 3.59
N LEU A 311 -12.65 -22.16 4.45
CA LEU A 311 -13.44 -22.84 5.49
C LEU A 311 -14.89 -23.07 5.04
N ALA A 312 -15.44 -22.12 4.29
CA ALA A 312 -16.79 -22.19 3.74
C ALA A 312 -16.89 -21.33 2.48
N THR A 313 -17.85 -21.69 1.60
CA THR A 313 -18.20 -20.87 0.44
C THR A 313 -19.62 -21.16 -0.01
N SER A 314 -20.34 -20.13 -0.44
CA SER A 314 -21.68 -20.25 -1.02
C SER A 314 -21.69 -20.89 -2.43
N GLN A 315 -20.53 -21.15 -3.04
CA GLN A 315 -20.43 -21.77 -4.37
C GLN A 315 -20.70 -23.29 -4.40
N ASN A 316 -21.12 -23.86 -3.30
CA ASN A 316 -21.46 -25.31 -3.18
C ASN A 316 -20.36 -26.24 -3.70
N LEU A 317 -19.13 -25.97 -3.31
CA LEU A 317 -18.00 -26.84 -3.62
C LEU A 317 -18.05 -28.12 -2.78
N SER A 318 -17.79 -29.26 -3.40
CA SER A 318 -17.85 -30.57 -2.72
C SER A 318 -16.92 -30.60 -1.49
N GLY A 319 -17.48 -30.95 -0.34
CA GLY A 319 -16.76 -31.08 0.92
C GLY A 319 -16.48 -29.76 1.66
N ILE A 320 -16.95 -28.64 1.15
CA ILE A 320 -16.81 -27.32 1.79
C ILE A 320 -18.21 -26.87 2.25
N PRO A 321 -18.43 -26.49 3.53
CA PRO A 321 -19.71 -25.99 4.02
C PRO A 321 -20.07 -24.64 3.39
N LEU A 322 -21.35 -24.27 3.47
CA LEU A 322 -21.83 -22.97 2.96
C LEU A 322 -21.49 -21.80 3.87
N SER A 323 -21.27 -22.02 5.15
CA SER A 323 -20.86 -21.03 6.14
C SER A 323 -20.10 -21.70 7.26
N PHE A 324 -19.07 -21.06 7.77
CA PHE A 324 -18.28 -21.49 8.91
C PHE A 324 -18.44 -20.54 10.11
N PHE A 325 -18.31 -19.25 9.88
CA PHE A 325 -18.41 -18.26 10.94
C PHE A 325 -19.86 -17.91 11.26
N VAL A 326 -20.16 -17.84 12.55
CA VAL A 326 -21.46 -17.38 13.07
C VAL A 326 -21.22 -16.07 13.82
N ASN A 327 -21.95 -15.03 13.45
CA ASN A 327 -21.81 -13.71 14.06
C ASN A 327 -22.04 -13.79 15.60
N GLY A 328 -21.13 -13.17 16.35
CA GLY A 328 -21.10 -13.19 17.81
C GLY A 328 -20.53 -14.45 18.43
N ALA A 329 -20.26 -15.50 17.65
CA ALA A 329 -19.72 -16.73 18.15
C ALA A 329 -18.19 -16.74 18.25
N SER A 330 -17.69 -17.50 19.22
CA SER A 330 -16.26 -17.70 19.43
C SER A 330 -15.72 -18.84 18.57
N ASN A 331 -14.53 -18.61 18.01
CA ASN A 331 -13.78 -19.58 17.21
C ASN A 331 -12.41 -19.80 17.86
N ALA A 332 -12.09 -21.05 18.18
CA ALA A 332 -10.83 -21.41 18.82
C ALA A 332 -9.79 -21.82 17.75
N LEU A 333 -8.76 -20.99 17.60
CA LEU A 333 -7.58 -21.31 16.82
C LEU A 333 -6.59 -22.05 17.73
N SER A 334 -6.10 -23.22 17.34
CA SER A 334 -5.18 -24.00 18.16
C SER A 334 -4.13 -24.73 17.31
N GLY A 335 -2.87 -24.68 17.79
CA GLY A 335 -1.76 -25.44 17.23
C GLY A 335 -1.18 -26.39 18.27
N THR A 336 -0.82 -27.59 17.85
CA THR A 336 -0.14 -28.59 18.71
C THR A 336 1.33 -28.30 18.93
N GLY A 337 1.87 -27.37 18.15
CA GLY A 337 3.28 -26.98 18.14
C GLY A 337 4.13 -27.78 17.17
N GLY A 338 5.29 -27.26 16.87
CA GLY A 338 6.30 -27.81 15.97
C GLY A 338 7.72 -27.53 16.47
N ALA A 339 8.68 -27.54 15.55
CA ALA A 339 10.09 -27.39 15.88
C ALA A 339 10.46 -26.00 16.38
N ASP A 340 9.80 -24.96 15.90
CA ASP A 340 10.14 -23.57 16.23
C ASP A 340 9.14 -22.91 17.19
N VAL A 341 7.87 -23.31 17.18
CA VAL A 341 6.77 -22.70 17.95
C VAL A 341 6.03 -23.79 18.70
N GLY A 342 5.89 -23.64 20.00
CA GLY A 342 5.16 -24.58 20.85
C GLY A 342 3.65 -24.50 20.66
N ALA A 343 2.90 -25.31 21.43
CA ALA A 343 1.44 -25.32 21.38
C ALA A 343 0.86 -23.96 21.78
N PHE A 344 -0.26 -23.59 21.16
CA PHE A 344 -0.97 -22.34 21.42
C PHE A 344 -2.48 -22.49 21.21
N THR A 345 -3.22 -21.56 21.80
CA THR A 345 -4.65 -21.38 21.58
C THR A 345 -4.99 -19.88 21.55
N ALA A 346 -5.98 -19.51 20.73
CA ALA A 346 -6.58 -18.19 20.70
C ALA A 346 -8.09 -18.31 20.50
N SER A 347 -8.88 -17.47 21.18
CA SER A 347 -10.33 -17.45 21.05
C SER A 347 -10.76 -16.16 20.37
N ILE A 348 -11.27 -16.23 19.14
CA ILE A 348 -11.59 -15.10 18.29
C ILE A 348 -13.10 -15.06 18.05
N THR A 349 -13.74 -13.93 18.40
CA THR A 349 -15.17 -13.74 18.15
C THR A 349 -15.39 -13.22 16.73
N ALA A 350 -16.21 -13.93 15.96
CA ALA A 350 -16.64 -13.46 14.64
C ALA A 350 -17.60 -12.29 14.78
N SER A 351 -17.49 -11.28 13.94
CA SER A 351 -18.37 -10.11 13.91
C SER A 351 -19.09 -10.00 12.55
N ALA A 352 -20.26 -9.36 12.55
CA ALA A 352 -20.93 -9.00 11.32
C ALA A 352 -20.08 -8.00 10.50
N GLU A 353 -20.32 -7.93 9.21
CA GLU A 353 -19.74 -6.91 8.36
C GLU A 353 -20.50 -5.57 8.46
N PRO A 354 -19.88 -4.44 8.16
CA PRO A 354 -20.60 -3.19 7.98
C PRO A 354 -21.49 -3.30 6.74
N THR A 355 -22.70 -2.75 6.82
CA THR A 355 -23.59 -2.69 5.65
C THR A 355 -23.16 -1.55 4.72
N TRP A 356 -22.59 -1.85 3.57
CA TRP A 356 -22.21 -0.87 2.55
C TRP A 356 -23.46 -0.36 1.82
N THR A 357 -23.97 0.81 2.19
CA THR A 357 -25.31 1.29 1.80
C THR A 357 -25.40 1.85 0.38
N ASN A 358 -24.28 2.33 -0.19
CA ASN A 358 -24.24 2.88 -1.54
C ASN A 358 -23.40 2.04 -2.50
N SER A 359 -23.26 0.74 -2.29
CA SER A 359 -22.47 -0.16 -3.13
C SER A 359 -22.86 -0.09 -4.60
N ALA A 360 -24.16 0.01 -4.91
CA ALA A 360 -24.64 0.14 -6.30
C ALA A 360 -24.06 1.36 -7.04
N SER A 361 -23.75 2.46 -6.35
CA SER A 361 -23.13 3.65 -6.94
C SER A 361 -21.64 3.47 -7.25
N ALA A 362 -21.01 2.43 -6.70
CA ALA A 362 -19.61 2.12 -6.94
C ALA A 362 -19.34 1.36 -8.24
N ALA A 363 -20.37 0.97 -8.99
CA ALA A 363 -20.19 0.25 -10.26
C ALA A 363 -19.24 1.00 -11.23
N THR A 364 -19.24 2.33 -11.17
CA THR A 364 -18.30 3.19 -11.90
C THR A 364 -17.76 4.28 -10.99
N VAL A 365 -16.45 4.39 -10.92
CA VAL A 365 -15.72 5.39 -10.10
C VAL A 365 -14.93 6.31 -11.00
N THR A 366 -15.27 7.60 -11.00
CA THR A 366 -14.50 8.65 -11.67
C THR A 366 -13.31 9.04 -10.78
N ARG A 367 -12.10 8.61 -11.16
CA ARG A 367 -10.88 8.77 -10.36
C ARG A 367 -10.56 10.24 -10.02
N SER A 368 -10.83 11.16 -10.96
CA SER A 368 -10.57 12.59 -10.77
C SER A 368 -11.54 13.28 -9.81
N ALA A 369 -12.70 12.69 -9.54
CA ALA A 369 -13.73 13.27 -8.66
C ALA A 369 -13.63 12.80 -7.20
N GLY A 370 -12.95 11.69 -6.93
CA GLY A 370 -13.04 10.97 -5.67
C GLY A 370 -14.30 10.10 -5.61
N PHE A 371 -14.44 9.32 -4.54
CA PHE A 371 -15.60 8.43 -4.36
C PHE A 371 -16.00 8.34 -2.89
N THR A 372 -17.26 8.63 -2.57
CA THR A 372 -17.78 8.53 -1.22
C THR A 372 -18.39 7.15 -0.99
N VAL A 373 -17.92 6.47 0.05
CA VAL A 373 -18.48 5.23 0.60
C VAL A 373 -19.33 5.57 1.80
N THR A 374 -20.52 4.97 1.91
CA THR A 374 -21.41 5.09 3.07
C THR A 374 -21.74 3.73 3.65
N TRP A 375 -21.82 3.65 4.98
CA TRP A 375 -22.12 2.40 5.68
C TRP A 375 -22.99 2.63 6.91
N THR A 376 -23.63 1.55 7.33
CA THR A 376 -24.34 1.42 8.62
C THR A 376 -23.86 0.14 9.31
N ASN A 377 -24.30 -0.07 10.55
CA ASN A 377 -24.07 -1.31 11.30
C ASN A 377 -22.61 -1.74 11.40
N ALA A 378 -21.66 -0.77 11.49
CA ALA A 378 -20.29 -1.13 11.79
C ALA A 378 -20.24 -1.93 13.11
N PRO A 379 -19.52 -3.09 13.14
CA PRO A 379 -19.57 -3.98 14.29
C PRO A 379 -19.11 -3.31 15.59
N ALA A 380 -19.76 -3.64 16.69
CA ALA A 380 -19.31 -3.20 18.01
C ALA A 380 -17.89 -3.73 18.28
N GLY A 381 -17.01 -2.85 18.75
CA GLY A 381 -15.61 -3.16 18.99
C GLY A 381 -14.69 -3.01 17.78
N ALA A 382 -15.20 -2.86 16.54
CA ALA A 382 -14.36 -2.41 15.43
C ALA A 382 -13.84 -1.01 15.72
N ASN A 383 -12.56 -0.79 15.48
CA ASN A 383 -11.95 0.53 15.60
C ASN A 383 -11.67 1.19 14.25
N VAL A 384 -11.80 0.45 13.17
CA VAL A 384 -11.64 0.95 11.81
C VAL A 384 -12.67 0.33 10.86
N VAL A 385 -13.12 1.15 9.92
CA VAL A 385 -13.66 0.69 8.64
C VAL A 385 -12.55 0.84 7.60
N SER A 386 -12.22 -0.24 6.91
CA SER A 386 -11.25 -0.24 5.81
C SER A 386 -11.97 -0.17 4.48
N ILE A 387 -11.49 0.70 3.60
CA ILE A 387 -11.96 0.83 2.22
C ILE A 387 -10.76 0.58 1.33
N ILE A 388 -10.80 -0.51 0.60
CA ILE A 388 -9.69 -0.97 -0.24
C ILE A 388 -10.19 -1.04 -1.68
N GLY A 389 -9.41 -0.52 -2.62
CA GLY A 389 -9.71 -0.67 -4.03
C GLY A 389 -8.45 -1.02 -4.82
N PHE A 390 -8.63 -1.78 -5.89
CA PHE A 390 -7.54 -2.26 -6.71
C PHE A 390 -7.97 -2.40 -8.17
N ASN A 391 -7.05 -2.20 -9.10
CA ASN A 391 -7.25 -2.51 -10.51
C ASN A 391 -5.95 -2.90 -11.20
N VAL A 392 -6.10 -3.60 -12.31
CA VAL A 392 -5.02 -4.06 -13.16
C VAL A 392 -5.28 -3.63 -14.59
N ASP A 393 -4.27 -3.03 -15.23
CA ASP A 393 -4.25 -2.79 -16.67
C ASP A 393 -3.16 -3.66 -17.32
N PRO A 394 -3.54 -4.85 -17.85
CA PRO A 394 -2.59 -5.75 -18.48
C PRO A 394 -1.99 -5.20 -19.78
N ALA A 395 -2.72 -4.32 -20.49
CA ALA A 395 -2.25 -3.76 -21.76
C ALA A 395 -1.04 -2.84 -21.57
N ASN A 396 -1.02 -2.11 -20.45
CA ASN A 396 0.08 -1.22 -20.09
C ASN A 396 1.03 -1.84 -19.06
N ASN A 397 0.79 -3.09 -18.64
CA ASN A 397 1.55 -3.81 -17.63
C ASN A 397 1.69 -3.01 -16.33
N VAL A 398 0.56 -2.52 -15.80
CA VAL A 398 0.49 -1.77 -14.55
C VAL A 398 -0.63 -2.29 -13.68
N SER A 399 -0.45 -2.18 -12.38
CA SER A 399 -1.47 -2.41 -11.37
C SER A 399 -1.38 -1.35 -10.29
N GLY A 400 -2.46 -1.17 -9.55
CA GLY A 400 -2.49 -0.21 -8.47
C GLY A 400 -3.76 -0.27 -7.66
N GLY A 401 -3.67 0.25 -6.45
CA GLY A 401 -4.78 0.27 -5.53
C GLY A 401 -4.59 1.32 -4.46
N PHE A 402 -5.57 1.40 -3.59
CA PHE A 402 -5.57 2.27 -2.42
C PHE A 402 -6.12 1.53 -1.21
N GLN A 403 -5.75 2.03 -0.04
CA GLN A 403 -6.31 1.60 1.24
C GLN A 403 -6.57 2.83 2.10
N CYS A 404 -7.81 3.00 2.54
CA CYS A 404 -8.25 4.05 3.44
C CYS A 404 -8.72 3.44 4.75
N LEU A 405 -8.48 4.13 5.86
CA LEU A 405 -9.06 3.80 7.15
C LEU A 405 -9.99 4.93 7.59
N ALA A 406 -11.18 4.56 8.03
CA ALA A 406 -12.20 5.49 8.50
C ALA A 406 -12.68 5.14 9.91
N ASN A 407 -13.18 6.15 10.64
CA ASN A 407 -13.84 5.92 11.91
C ASN A 407 -15.17 5.23 11.67
N PRO A 408 -15.47 4.08 12.30
CA PRO A 408 -16.74 3.37 12.15
C PRO A 408 -17.97 4.22 12.41
N ALA A 409 -17.90 5.12 13.40
CA ALA A 409 -19.01 6.01 13.77
C ALA A 409 -19.28 7.14 12.77
N ALA A 410 -18.38 7.38 11.81
CA ALA A 410 -18.57 8.43 10.80
C ALA A 410 -19.68 8.10 9.80
N GLY A 411 -19.98 6.81 9.57
CA GLY A 411 -21.01 6.35 8.62
C GLY A 411 -20.70 6.64 7.16
N SER A 412 -19.63 7.39 6.87
CA SER A 412 -19.18 7.69 5.51
C SER A 412 -17.71 8.09 5.47
N PHE A 413 -17.09 7.90 4.30
CA PHE A 413 -15.74 8.37 4.01
C PHE A 413 -15.58 8.62 2.51
N THR A 414 -14.92 9.71 2.15
CA THR A 414 -14.60 10.01 0.74
C THR A 414 -13.17 9.63 0.44
N VAL A 415 -13.00 8.62 -0.42
CA VAL A 415 -11.72 8.28 -1.03
C VAL A 415 -11.30 9.45 -1.93
N PRO A 416 -10.19 10.14 -1.63
CA PRO A 416 -9.82 11.33 -2.38
C PRO A 416 -9.29 10.98 -3.78
N ALA A 417 -9.48 11.90 -4.74
CA ALA A 417 -8.95 11.77 -6.10
C ALA A 417 -7.43 11.50 -6.13
N LEU A 418 -6.67 12.04 -5.15
CA LEU A 418 -5.23 11.79 -5.03
C LEU A 418 -4.89 10.30 -4.81
N ALA A 419 -5.69 9.58 -4.02
CA ALA A 419 -5.50 8.14 -3.83
C ALA A 419 -5.92 7.36 -5.09
N LEU A 420 -7.04 7.75 -5.71
CA LEU A 420 -7.55 7.11 -6.92
C LEU A 420 -6.64 7.32 -8.15
N ALA A 421 -5.82 8.38 -8.17
CA ALA A 421 -4.90 8.65 -9.27
C ALA A 421 -3.87 7.54 -9.50
N ASN A 422 -3.51 6.79 -8.45
CA ASN A 422 -2.58 5.65 -8.53
C ASN A 422 -3.25 4.33 -8.96
N VAL A 423 -4.58 4.29 -9.05
CA VAL A 423 -5.32 3.13 -9.57
C VAL A 423 -5.39 3.25 -11.09
N PRO A 424 -4.97 2.24 -11.89
CA PRO A 424 -5.11 2.31 -13.34
C PRO A 424 -6.58 2.44 -13.76
N ALA A 425 -6.84 3.10 -14.88
CA ALA A 425 -8.17 3.06 -15.49
C ALA A 425 -8.51 1.63 -15.92
N THR A 426 -9.77 1.26 -15.85
CA THR A 426 -10.24 -0.03 -16.39
C THR A 426 -10.22 0.03 -17.91
N PRO A 427 -9.43 -0.82 -18.61
CA PRO A 427 -9.39 -0.82 -20.06
C PRO A 427 -10.76 -1.12 -20.68
N ALA A 428 -11.09 -0.38 -21.73
CA ALA A 428 -12.35 -0.61 -22.46
C ALA A 428 -12.35 -1.99 -23.14
N GLY A 429 -13.52 -2.60 -23.25
CA GLY A 429 -13.73 -3.85 -24.01
C GLY A 429 -13.29 -5.13 -23.31
N LEU A 430 -12.91 -5.09 -22.03
CA LEU A 430 -12.66 -6.31 -21.27
C LEU A 430 -13.96 -7.07 -20.99
N ALA A 431 -13.94 -8.38 -21.25
CA ALA A 431 -15.05 -9.27 -20.90
C ALA A 431 -15.20 -9.44 -19.38
N VAL A 432 -14.12 -9.23 -18.64
CA VAL A 432 -14.05 -9.32 -17.17
C VAL A 432 -13.56 -7.99 -16.62
N VAL A 433 -14.37 -7.37 -15.76
CA VAL A 433 -13.96 -6.20 -14.98
C VAL A 433 -12.99 -6.68 -13.90
N ARG A 434 -11.78 -6.10 -13.86
CA ARG A 434 -10.71 -6.51 -12.94
C ARG A 434 -10.60 -5.58 -11.73
N GLY A 435 -11.20 -4.38 -11.83
CA GLY A 435 -11.26 -3.45 -10.73
C GLY A 435 -12.26 -3.88 -9.67
N TRP A 436 -11.92 -3.68 -8.40
CA TRP A 436 -12.82 -3.96 -7.29
C TRP A 436 -12.63 -2.94 -6.15
N ILE A 437 -13.66 -2.79 -5.35
CA ILE A 437 -13.65 -2.08 -4.06
C ILE A 437 -14.21 -3.00 -3.00
N SER A 438 -13.55 -3.07 -1.85
CA SER A 438 -13.98 -3.76 -0.64
C SER A 438 -14.18 -2.76 0.49
N VAL A 439 -15.25 -2.94 1.25
CA VAL A 439 -15.59 -2.18 2.45
C VAL A 439 -15.74 -3.14 3.60
N GLY A 440 -14.87 -3.05 4.59
CA GLY A 440 -14.83 -3.99 5.69
C GLY A 440 -14.59 -3.31 7.03
N ALA A 441 -14.64 -4.09 8.10
CA ALA A 441 -14.33 -3.64 9.44
C ALA A 441 -13.40 -4.61 10.16
N ALA A 442 -12.55 -4.08 11.03
CA ALA A 442 -11.63 -4.87 11.82
C ALA A 442 -11.33 -4.21 13.19
N GLN A 443 -10.97 -5.05 14.15
CA GLN A 443 -10.51 -4.62 15.48
C GLN A 443 -8.98 -4.66 15.54
N LEU A 444 -8.34 -3.63 14.97
CA LEU A 444 -6.88 -3.57 14.86
C LEU A 444 -6.20 -3.00 16.11
N ALA A 445 -6.87 -2.17 16.90
CA ALA A 445 -6.32 -1.55 18.11
C ALA A 445 -6.16 -2.54 19.27
N SER A 446 -7.08 -3.49 19.38
CA SER A 446 -7.13 -4.45 20.49
C SER A 446 -7.39 -5.87 19.96
N PRO A 447 -6.49 -6.43 19.16
CA PRO A 447 -6.65 -7.78 18.64
C PRO A 447 -6.58 -8.79 19.79
N VAL A 448 -7.10 -9.99 19.55
CA VAL A 448 -6.89 -11.11 20.47
C VAL A 448 -5.39 -11.44 20.49
N THR A 449 -4.83 -11.63 21.67
CA THR A 449 -3.43 -12.03 21.83
C THR A 449 -3.34 -13.51 22.21
N PHE A 450 -2.29 -14.16 21.76
CA PHE A 450 -1.93 -15.52 22.19
C PHE A 450 -0.43 -15.64 22.43
N THR A 451 -0.05 -16.63 23.21
CA THR A 451 1.35 -16.93 23.54
C THR A 451 1.67 -18.37 23.16
N ALA A 452 2.91 -18.59 22.78
CA ALA A 452 3.48 -19.92 22.56
C ALA A 452 4.98 -19.88 22.90
N THR A 453 5.55 -20.96 23.37
CA THR A 453 7.00 -21.10 23.45
C THR A 453 7.60 -20.86 22.06
N GLY A 454 8.62 -20.03 21.98
CA GLY A 454 9.25 -19.68 20.71
C GLY A 454 8.57 -18.56 19.92
N LEU A 455 7.52 -17.92 20.44
CA LEU A 455 6.99 -16.65 19.96
C LEU A 455 7.23 -15.53 20.96
N ASP A 456 7.59 -14.36 20.47
CA ASP A 456 7.66 -13.13 21.25
C ASP A 456 6.25 -12.51 21.38
N LYS A 457 5.44 -12.61 20.30
CA LYS A 457 4.08 -12.10 20.28
C LYS A 457 3.21 -12.84 19.26
N GLY A 458 1.98 -13.17 19.67
CA GLY A 458 0.93 -13.68 18.80
C GLY A 458 -0.30 -12.80 18.84
N ILE A 459 -0.90 -12.50 17.68
CA ILE A 459 -2.18 -11.81 17.58
C ILE A 459 -3.11 -12.51 16.60
N ALA A 460 -4.40 -12.40 16.85
CA ALA A 460 -5.44 -12.91 15.97
C ALA A 460 -6.54 -11.85 15.80
N ILE A 461 -6.98 -11.68 14.55
CA ILE A 461 -7.95 -10.67 14.14
C ILE A 461 -9.06 -11.37 13.36
N PHE A 462 -10.28 -10.97 13.58
CA PHE A 462 -11.40 -11.24 12.69
C PHE A 462 -11.68 -9.99 11.84
N GLY A 463 -11.81 -10.17 10.55
CA GLY A 463 -12.23 -9.14 9.60
C GLY A 463 -13.44 -9.61 8.79
N SER A 464 -14.35 -8.70 8.52
CA SER A 464 -15.48 -8.95 7.63
C SER A 464 -15.58 -7.84 6.60
N SER A 465 -15.94 -8.17 5.37
CA SER A 465 -16.02 -7.19 4.28
C SER A 465 -16.97 -7.60 3.18
N SER A 466 -17.61 -6.60 2.56
CA SER A 466 -18.28 -6.76 1.27
C SER A 466 -17.44 -6.15 0.16
N GLN A 467 -17.40 -6.83 -0.99
CA GLN A 467 -16.62 -6.44 -2.15
C GLN A 467 -17.48 -6.45 -3.40
N GLN A 468 -17.20 -5.55 -4.33
CA GLN A 468 -17.79 -5.60 -5.66
C GLN A 468 -16.81 -5.17 -6.75
N THR A 469 -17.07 -5.66 -7.98
CA THR A 469 -16.36 -5.22 -9.17
C THR A 469 -16.73 -3.79 -9.55
N VAL A 470 -15.72 -3.03 -9.98
CA VAL A 470 -15.81 -1.59 -10.24
C VAL A 470 -15.07 -1.24 -11.53
N VAL A 471 -15.66 -0.34 -12.33
CA VAL A 471 -14.99 0.30 -13.46
C VAL A 471 -14.37 1.62 -12.98
N PHE A 472 -13.04 1.73 -13.01
CA PHE A 472 -12.33 2.98 -12.76
C PHE A 472 -12.13 3.76 -14.07
N GLN A 473 -12.65 5.02 -14.12
CA GLN A 473 -12.56 5.92 -15.26
C GLN A 473 -11.69 7.14 -15.00
#